data_391a8c6e0c3e13b5e0ddfb19c74953a7
#
_entry.id   391a8c6e0c3e13b5e0ddfb19c74953a7
#
_cell.length_a   1.000
_cell.length_b   1.000
_cell.length_c   1.000
_cell.angle_alpha   90.00
_cell.angle_beta   90.00
_cell.angle_gamma   90.00
#
_symmetry.space_group_name_H-M   'P 1'
#
loop_
_entity.id
_entity.type
_entity.pdbx_description
1 polymer ?
#
loop_
_entity_poly.entity_id
_entity_poly.type
_entity_poly.pdbx_seq_one_letter_code
_entity_poly.pdbx_strand_id
1 'polypeptide(L)'
;IIPSQPAPGAGQTTDAYAVRTDFGKSNLHKWSSVYGMDTPWDENDVTDTKNFKSSTIAFLDTLNTLAQSAGVSFVLTGGAEYGYHAHGTYSHENGYKVDISDSDISDSGIYAGTTAYRVLTEALAPFKHHLSHEWSNNHYDITIYPADYTGSYSGADHDNSGDDE
;
A
#
# COMPACT_ATOMS: atom_id res chain seq x y z
N ILE A 1 -0.58 -7.85 19.88
CA ILE A 1 0.84 -7.72 19.60
C ILE A 1 1.17 -8.37 18.27
N ILE A 2 2.02 -7.74 17.53
CA ILE A 2 2.45 -8.25 16.25
C ILE A 2 3.77 -8.98 16.44
N PRO A 3 3.83 -10.26 16.11
CA PRO A 3 5.11 -10.95 16.17
C PRO A 3 6.06 -10.37 15.12
N SER A 4 7.32 -10.62 15.29
CA SER A 4 8.33 -10.21 14.32
C SER A 4 7.96 -10.75 12.95
N GLN A 5 8.06 -9.89 11.94
CA GLN A 5 7.79 -10.30 10.58
C GLN A 5 9.02 -11.00 10.02
N PRO A 6 8.89 -12.23 9.53
CA PRO A 6 9.98 -12.83 8.79
C PRO A 6 10.21 -12.09 7.49
N ALA A 7 11.33 -12.37 6.84
CA ALA A 7 11.60 -11.79 5.54
C ALA A 7 10.47 -12.14 4.58
N PRO A 8 10.11 -11.23 3.67
CA PRO A 8 9.06 -11.50 2.70
C PRO A 8 9.35 -12.78 1.91
N GLY A 9 8.33 -13.57 1.69
CA GLY A 9 8.45 -14.81 0.95
C GLY A 9 9.13 -15.95 1.68
N ALA A 10 9.39 -15.81 2.96
CA ALA A 10 10.17 -16.80 3.73
C ALA A 10 9.31 -17.95 4.24
N GLY A 11 8.23 -18.27 3.59
CA GLY A 11 7.43 -19.45 3.91
C GLY A 11 6.43 -19.28 5.04
N GLN A 12 6.28 -18.10 5.59
CA GLN A 12 5.24 -17.86 6.59
C GLN A 12 3.88 -17.79 5.94
N THR A 13 2.84 -18.18 6.65
CA THR A 13 1.50 -17.80 6.25
C THR A 13 1.23 -16.40 6.76
N THR A 14 0.50 -15.62 5.99
CA THR A 14 0.25 -14.23 6.31
C THR A 14 -1.23 -13.90 6.33
N ASP A 15 -2.05 -14.91 6.62
CA ASP A 15 -3.50 -14.71 6.62
C ASP A 15 -4.01 -13.99 7.85
N ALA A 16 -3.24 -14.01 8.94
CA ALA A 16 -3.65 -13.33 10.15
C ALA A 16 -3.47 -11.82 9.99
N TYR A 17 -4.37 -11.06 10.59
CA TYR A 17 -4.21 -9.62 10.65
C TYR A 17 -3.03 -9.24 11.54
N ALA A 18 -2.34 -8.22 11.13
CA ALA A 18 -1.33 -7.60 11.98
C ALA A 18 -2.07 -6.72 12.99
N VAL A 19 -1.95 -7.06 14.24
CA VAL A 19 -2.63 -6.31 15.29
C VAL A 19 -1.80 -5.09 15.64
N ARG A 20 -2.32 -3.91 15.38
CA ARG A 20 -1.63 -2.66 15.67
C ARG A 20 -2.61 -1.61 16.06
N THR A 21 -2.09 -0.60 16.73
CA THR A 21 -2.92 0.52 17.11
C THR A 21 -3.11 1.46 15.94
N ASP A 22 -2.04 1.95 15.37
CA ASP A 22 -2.13 2.80 14.20
C ASP A 22 -0.84 2.69 13.41
N PHE A 23 -0.89 3.11 12.18
CA PHE A 23 0.26 3.09 11.30
C PHE A 23 1.08 4.36 11.54
N GLY A 24 2.28 4.17 12.07
CA GLY A 24 3.13 5.31 12.40
C GLY A 24 4.46 5.20 11.70
N LYS A 25 4.50 5.51 10.42
CA LYS A 25 5.70 5.48 9.63
C LYS A 25 6.11 6.90 9.26
N SER A 26 7.41 7.19 9.34
CA SER A 26 7.89 8.56 9.15
C SER A 26 7.77 9.05 7.72
N ASN A 27 7.87 8.15 6.77
CA ASN A 27 7.84 8.52 5.35
C ASN A 27 6.63 8.00 4.60
N LEU A 28 5.66 7.47 5.33
CA LEU A 28 4.37 7.06 4.78
C LEU A 28 3.30 7.82 5.56
N HIS A 29 2.46 8.55 4.86
CA HIS A 29 1.49 9.45 5.46
C HIS A 29 0.08 9.07 5.04
N LYS A 30 -0.88 9.26 5.91
CA LYS A 30 -2.29 9.14 5.52
C LYS A 30 -2.70 10.45 4.86
N TRP A 31 -3.51 10.35 3.85
CA TRP A 31 -3.93 11.51 3.07
C TRP A 31 -4.62 12.58 3.93
N SER A 32 -5.50 12.17 4.81
CA SER A 32 -6.20 13.13 5.69
C SER A 32 -5.22 13.89 6.57
N SER A 33 -4.15 13.22 7.02
CA SER A 33 -3.13 13.87 7.85
C SER A 33 -2.33 14.90 7.06
N VAL A 34 -2.15 14.69 5.76
CA VAL A 34 -1.35 15.56 4.92
C VAL A 34 -2.13 16.78 4.50
N TYR A 35 -3.36 16.59 4.07
CA TYR A 35 -4.12 17.65 3.43
C TYR A 35 -5.14 18.31 4.36
N GLY A 36 -5.30 17.78 5.57
CA GLY A 36 -6.22 18.35 6.53
C GLY A 36 -7.67 18.32 6.05
N MET A 37 -8.02 17.35 5.26
CA MET A 37 -9.38 17.23 4.76
C MET A 37 -10.30 16.83 5.89
N ASP A 38 -11.45 17.43 5.92
CA ASP A 38 -12.39 17.24 7.01
C ASP A 38 -13.82 17.34 6.47
N THR A 39 -14.08 16.60 5.43
CA THR A 39 -15.42 16.56 4.85
C THR A 39 -16.08 15.24 5.23
N PRO A 40 -17.40 15.20 5.33
CA PRO A 40 -18.09 13.99 5.74
C PRO A 40 -17.82 12.77 4.85
N TRP A 41 -17.43 13.01 3.62
CA TRP A 41 -17.16 11.93 2.68
C TRP A 41 -15.68 11.82 2.33
N ASP A 42 -14.82 12.44 3.12
CA ASP A 42 -13.39 12.35 2.94
C ASP A 42 -12.95 10.93 3.28
N GLU A 43 -12.72 10.14 2.27
CA GLU A 43 -12.37 8.74 2.44
C GLU A 43 -11.12 8.55 3.28
N ASN A 44 -10.29 9.56 3.34
CA ASN A 44 -9.03 9.43 4.03
C ASN A 44 -9.17 9.47 5.53
N ASP A 45 -10.26 9.99 6.02
CA ASP A 45 -10.58 9.87 7.42
C ASP A 45 -10.92 8.44 7.79
N VAL A 46 -11.29 7.63 6.79
CA VAL A 46 -11.57 6.23 6.99
C VAL A 46 -10.48 5.32 6.45
N THR A 47 -9.35 5.87 6.03
CA THR A 47 -8.22 5.05 5.61
C THR A 47 -7.76 4.20 6.79
N ASP A 48 -7.99 2.91 6.69
CA ASP A 48 -7.72 1.99 7.79
C ASP A 48 -6.30 1.46 7.67
N THR A 49 -5.45 1.86 8.59
CA THR A 49 -4.07 1.38 8.65
C THR A 49 -3.87 0.39 9.79
N LYS A 50 -4.94 -0.13 10.36
CA LYS A 50 -4.87 -1.02 11.52
C LYS A 50 -5.15 -2.47 11.20
N ASN A 51 -5.83 -2.74 10.09
CA ASN A 51 -6.30 -4.08 9.77
C ASN A 51 -5.62 -4.70 8.55
N PHE A 52 -4.41 -4.29 8.28
CA PHE A 52 -3.62 -4.90 7.21
C PHE A 52 -3.17 -6.30 7.59
N LYS A 53 -3.05 -7.15 6.58
CA LYS A 53 -2.41 -8.45 6.76
C LYS A 53 -0.92 -8.30 6.99
N SER A 54 -0.32 -9.33 7.55
CA SER A 54 1.12 -9.30 7.87
C SER A 54 2.00 -9.03 6.66
N SER A 55 1.66 -9.59 5.52
CA SER A 55 2.46 -9.38 4.31
C SER A 55 2.39 -7.92 3.84
N THR A 56 1.21 -7.31 3.95
CA THR A 56 1.05 -5.90 3.60
C THR A 56 1.86 -5.01 4.54
N ILE A 57 1.84 -5.30 5.83
CA ILE A 57 2.65 -4.57 6.79
C ILE A 57 4.14 -4.74 6.48
N ALA A 58 4.58 -5.95 6.16
CA ALA A 58 5.98 -6.18 5.82
C ALA A 58 6.40 -5.35 4.61
N PHE A 59 5.54 -5.27 3.60
CA PHE A 59 5.78 -4.40 2.45
C PHE A 59 5.89 -2.94 2.87
N LEU A 60 4.94 -2.46 3.68
CA LEU A 60 4.94 -1.06 4.09
C LEU A 60 6.16 -0.73 4.94
N ASP A 61 6.61 -1.64 5.78
CA ASP A 61 7.84 -1.46 6.55
C ASP A 61 9.05 -1.33 5.62
N THR A 62 9.13 -2.20 4.62
CA THR A 62 10.21 -2.15 3.64
C THR A 62 10.17 -0.85 2.86
N LEU A 63 8.99 -0.44 2.41
CA LEU A 63 8.82 0.81 1.67
C LEU A 63 9.27 2.00 2.51
N ASN A 64 8.88 2.03 3.78
CA ASN A 64 9.27 3.13 4.66
C ASN A 64 10.78 3.20 4.85
N THR A 65 11.43 2.06 5.04
CA THR A 65 12.89 2.01 5.21
C THR A 65 13.61 2.52 3.98
N LEU A 66 13.20 2.08 2.80
CA LEU A 66 13.81 2.53 1.55
C LEU A 66 13.50 4.01 1.29
N ALA A 67 12.30 4.45 1.61
CA ALA A 67 11.91 5.84 1.46
C ALA A 67 12.76 6.75 2.34
N GLN A 68 13.00 6.35 3.58
CA GLN A 68 13.88 7.11 4.48
C GLN A 68 15.28 7.23 3.90
N SER A 69 15.83 6.15 3.40
CA SER A 69 17.18 6.17 2.83
C SER A 69 17.28 7.05 1.59
N ALA A 70 16.22 7.11 0.81
CA ALA A 70 16.21 7.88 -0.44
C ALA A 70 15.70 9.31 -0.27
N GLY A 71 15.17 9.65 0.90
CA GLY A 71 14.63 10.98 1.15
C GLY A 71 13.33 11.27 0.43
N VAL A 72 12.50 10.25 0.21
CA VAL A 72 11.19 10.42 -0.42
C VAL A 72 10.09 10.03 0.55
N SER A 73 8.88 10.49 0.28
CA SER A 73 7.71 10.20 1.11
C SER A 73 6.54 9.80 0.23
N PHE A 74 5.67 8.97 0.77
CA PHE A 74 4.48 8.49 0.07
C PHE A 74 3.23 8.85 0.87
N VAL A 75 2.12 8.95 0.18
CA VAL A 75 0.84 9.25 0.79
C VAL A 75 -0.11 8.08 0.51
N LEU A 76 -0.60 7.46 1.57
CA LEU A 76 -1.57 6.37 1.47
C LEU A 76 -2.97 6.97 1.35
N THR A 77 -3.63 6.66 0.26
CA THR A 77 -4.98 7.14 -0.02
C THR A 77 -6.05 6.08 0.21
N GLY A 78 -5.65 4.82 0.33
CA GLY A 78 -6.55 3.73 0.65
C GLY A 78 -5.83 2.67 1.44
N GLY A 79 -6.55 2.05 2.36
CA GLY A 79 -6.01 1.00 3.22
C GLY A 79 -7.00 -0.15 3.36
N ALA A 80 -7.18 -0.65 4.56
CA ALA A 80 -7.99 -1.84 4.84
C ALA A 80 -9.44 -1.51 5.21
N GLU A 81 -9.95 -0.36 4.81
CA GLU A 81 -11.29 0.06 5.15
C GLU A 81 -12.34 -0.82 4.47
N TYR A 82 -13.42 -1.06 5.20
CA TYR A 82 -14.52 -1.86 4.72
C TYR A 82 -15.52 -0.99 3.95
N GLY A 83 -16.00 -1.51 2.82
CA GLY A 83 -17.18 -0.94 2.17
C GLY A 83 -16.92 0.14 1.14
N TYR A 84 -15.67 0.54 0.94
CA TYR A 84 -15.32 1.61 -0.01
C TYR A 84 -14.69 1.10 -1.30
N HIS A 85 -14.35 -0.16 -1.34
CA HIS A 85 -13.63 -0.77 -2.45
C HIS A 85 -14.31 -2.04 -2.89
N ALA A 86 -13.88 -2.59 -4.01
CA ALA A 86 -14.40 -3.86 -4.50
C ALA A 86 -14.12 -4.98 -3.51
N HIS A 87 -15.05 -5.90 -3.42
CA HIS A 87 -14.90 -7.08 -2.57
C HIS A 87 -14.07 -8.14 -3.28
N GLY A 88 -13.47 -9.01 -2.50
CA GLY A 88 -12.68 -10.11 -3.05
C GLY A 88 -11.77 -10.69 -1.99
N THR A 89 -11.17 -11.83 -2.30
CA THR A 89 -10.28 -12.51 -1.37
C THR A 89 -9.09 -11.62 -0.98
N TYR A 90 -8.48 -10.98 -1.96
CA TYR A 90 -7.29 -10.16 -1.73
C TYR A 90 -7.64 -8.69 -1.88
N SER A 91 -8.69 -8.28 -1.21
CA SER A 91 -9.25 -6.94 -1.31
C SER A 91 -8.71 -6.01 -0.23
N HIS A 92 -9.07 -4.74 -0.35
CA HIS A 92 -8.77 -3.74 0.68
C HIS A 92 -9.32 -4.15 2.04
N GLU A 93 -10.60 -4.51 2.08
CA GLU A 93 -11.25 -4.83 3.37
C GLU A 93 -10.65 -6.05 4.04
N ASN A 94 -10.01 -6.93 3.28
CA ASN A 94 -9.31 -8.09 3.83
C ASN A 94 -7.84 -7.81 4.15
N GLY A 95 -7.39 -6.59 3.96
CA GLY A 95 -6.07 -6.17 4.39
C GLY A 95 -4.93 -6.47 3.43
N TYR A 96 -5.25 -6.81 2.18
CA TYR A 96 -4.23 -7.18 1.18
C TYR A 96 -3.91 -6.07 0.21
N LYS A 97 -4.65 -4.97 0.22
CA LYS A 97 -4.42 -3.89 -0.75
C LYS A 97 -4.16 -2.57 -0.05
N VAL A 98 -3.37 -1.76 -0.71
CA VAL A 98 -3.13 -0.37 -0.30
C VAL A 98 -3.08 0.48 -1.55
N ASP A 99 -3.66 1.68 -1.47
CA ASP A 99 -3.55 2.67 -2.52
C ASP A 99 -2.54 3.72 -2.09
N ILE A 100 -1.64 4.05 -2.99
CA ILE A 100 -0.61 5.06 -2.75
C ILE A 100 -0.76 6.13 -3.82
N SER A 101 -0.82 7.39 -3.41
CA SER A 101 -0.92 8.51 -4.32
C SER A 101 0.20 8.47 -5.36
N ASP A 102 -0.11 8.87 -6.57
CA ASP A 102 0.91 9.00 -7.62
C ASP A 102 1.65 10.33 -7.55
N SER A 103 1.51 11.05 -6.43
CA SER A 103 2.32 12.20 -6.09
C SER A 103 2.81 12.05 -4.66
N ASP A 104 4.01 12.55 -4.39
CA ASP A 104 4.55 12.52 -3.03
C ASP A 104 3.95 13.66 -2.20
N ILE A 105 4.40 13.75 -0.94
CA ILE A 105 3.88 14.75 -0.01
C ILE A 105 4.12 16.19 -0.49
N SER A 106 5.11 16.40 -1.34
CA SER A 106 5.42 17.72 -1.90
C SER A 106 4.74 17.95 -3.25
N ASP A 107 3.83 17.07 -3.62
CA ASP A 107 3.07 17.14 -4.87
C ASP A 107 3.91 16.87 -6.11
N SER A 108 5.05 16.23 -5.96
CA SER A 108 5.86 15.79 -7.10
C SER A 108 5.37 14.43 -7.59
N GLY A 109 5.26 14.28 -8.90
CA GLY A 109 4.75 13.05 -9.49
C GLY A 109 5.65 11.84 -9.26
N ILE A 110 5.02 10.69 -9.11
CA ILE A 110 5.70 9.40 -8.96
C ILE A 110 5.42 8.58 -10.21
N TYR A 111 6.43 8.40 -11.05
CA TYR A 111 6.31 7.68 -12.30
C TYR A 111 7.68 7.14 -12.71
N ALA A 112 7.70 6.30 -13.71
CA ALA A 112 8.93 5.68 -14.16
C ALA A 112 10.01 6.74 -14.44
N GLY A 113 11.16 6.57 -13.85
CA GLY A 113 12.28 7.52 -13.94
C GLY A 113 12.47 8.37 -12.69
N THR A 114 11.48 8.44 -11.81
CA THR A 114 11.65 9.21 -10.56
C THR A 114 12.26 8.32 -9.48
N THR A 115 12.93 8.95 -8.52
CA THR A 115 13.48 8.22 -7.37
C THR A 115 12.37 7.53 -6.57
N ALA A 116 11.25 8.21 -6.38
CA ALA A 116 10.14 7.62 -5.62
C ALA A 116 9.60 6.36 -6.29
N TYR A 117 9.47 6.37 -7.61
CA TYR A 117 9.00 5.18 -8.33
C TYR A 117 9.99 4.04 -8.19
N ARG A 118 11.29 4.32 -8.29
CA ARG A 118 12.32 3.32 -8.08
C ARG A 118 12.23 2.71 -6.68
N VAL A 119 12.05 3.55 -5.68
CA VAL A 119 11.89 3.08 -4.29
C VAL A 119 10.67 2.18 -4.17
N LEU A 120 9.55 2.58 -4.76
CA LEU A 120 8.31 1.79 -4.71
C LEU A 120 8.53 0.41 -5.35
N THR A 121 9.12 0.36 -6.54
CA THR A 121 9.33 -0.92 -7.22
C THR A 121 10.36 -1.79 -6.52
N GLU A 122 11.39 -1.19 -5.93
CA GLU A 122 12.36 -1.96 -5.14
C GLU A 122 11.70 -2.55 -3.90
N ALA A 123 10.81 -1.79 -3.26
CA ALA A 123 10.11 -2.29 -2.08
C ALA A 123 9.16 -3.43 -2.42
N LEU A 124 8.60 -3.43 -3.61
CA LEU A 124 7.68 -4.47 -4.06
C LEU A 124 8.37 -5.76 -4.48
N ALA A 125 9.62 -5.66 -4.94
CA ALA A 125 10.31 -6.79 -5.57
C ALA A 125 10.33 -8.07 -4.72
N PRO A 126 10.53 -8.03 -3.39
CA PRO A 126 10.56 -9.26 -2.61
C PRO A 126 9.18 -9.91 -2.40
N PHE A 127 8.11 -9.25 -2.78
CA PHE A 127 6.76 -9.70 -2.50
C PHE A 127 6.05 -10.20 -3.74
N LYS A 128 5.15 -11.16 -3.56
CA LYS A 128 4.18 -11.51 -4.58
C LYS A 128 3.17 -10.38 -4.63
N HIS A 129 3.14 -9.63 -5.72
CA HIS A 129 2.37 -8.40 -5.75
C HIS A 129 1.79 -8.11 -7.12
N HIS A 130 0.80 -7.23 -7.13
CA HIS A 130 0.28 -6.63 -8.34
C HIS A 130 0.34 -5.11 -8.15
N LEU A 131 0.87 -4.42 -9.14
CA LEU A 131 0.96 -2.96 -9.14
C LEU A 131 0.20 -2.44 -10.36
N SER A 132 -0.76 -1.57 -10.10
CA SER A 132 -1.61 -1.01 -11.15
C SER A 132 -1.67 0.50 -10.95
N HIS A 133 -1.35 1.26 -11.99
CA HIS A 133 -1.45 2.71 -11.94
C HIS A 133 -2.84 3.13 -12.44
N GLU A 134 -3.65 3.62 -11.55
CA GLU A 134 -5.00 4.07 -11.87
C GLU A 134 -4.98 5.57 -12.10
N TRP A 135 -4.73 5.95 -13.33
CA TRP A 135 -4.55 7.35 -13.71
C TRP A 135 -5.73 8.23 -13.31
N SER A 136 -6.94 7.73 -13.51
CA SER A 136 -8.14 8.51 -13.23
C SER A 136 -8.34 8.77 -11.74
N ASN A 137 -7.74 7.94 -10.89
CA ASN A 137 -7.85 8.07 -9.44
C ASN A 137 -6.59 8.63 -8.81
N ASN A 138 -5.59 8.95 -9.61
CA ASN A 138 -4.32 9.54 -9.16
C ASN A 138 -3.60 8.69 -8.11
N HIS A 139 -3.67 7.37 -8.23
CA HIS A 139 -2.98 6.51 -7.30
C HIS A 139 -2.55 5.20 -7.95
N TYR A 140 -1.63 4.53 -7.26
CA TYR A 140 -1.26 3.16 -7.55
C TYR A 140 -2.06 2.24 -6.66
N ASP A 141 -2.73 1.27 -7.26
CA ASP A 141 -3.43 0.22 -6.55
C ASP A 141 -2.46 -0.96 -6.42
N ILE A 142 -2.18 -1.34 -5.20
CA ILE A 142 -1.16 -2.34 -4.89
C ILE A 142 -1.80 -3.48 -4.11
N THR A 143 -1.62 -4.70 -4.62
CA THR A 143 -2.01 -5.90 -3.90
C THR A 143 -0.76 -6.62 -3.44
N ILE A 144 -0.72 -7.00 -2.17
CA ILE A 144 0.36 -7.83 -1.63
C ILE A 144 -0.25 -9.17 -1.26
N TYR A 145 0.17 -10.22 -1.95
CA TYR A 145 -0.34 -11.55 -1.70
C TYR A 145 0.42 -12.21 -0.56
N PRO A 146 -0.21 -13.14 0.16
CA PRO A 146 0.51 -13.88 1.19
C PRO A 146 1.62 -14.74 0.57
N ALA A 147 2.62 -15.08 1.38
CA ALA A 147 3.77 -15.83 0.90
C ALA A 147 3.41 -17.19 0.32
N ASP A 148 2.33 -17.78 0.81
CA ASP A 148 1.86 -19.09 0.33
C ASP A 148 0.88 -19.00 -0.85
N TYR A 149 0.67 -17.81 -1.39
CA TYR A 149 -0.18 -17.62 -2.56
C TYR A 149 0.42 -18.35 -3.76
N THR A 150 -0.43 -19.12 -4.44
CA THR A 150 0.00 -19.93 -5.60
C THR A 150 -0.61 -19.48 -6.91
N GLY A 151 -1.46 -18.47 -6.89
CA GLY A 151 -2.06 -17.94 -8.10
C GLY A 151 -1.08 -17.13 -8.94
N SER A 152 -1.52 -16.72 -10.10
CA SER A 152 -0.71 -15.85 -10.95
C SER A 152 -0.77 -14.41 -10.43
N TYR A 153 0.28 -13.66 -10.70
CA TYR A 153 0.32 -12.24 -10.38
C TYR A 153 1.31 -11.56 -11.32
N SER A 154 1.17 -10.25 -11.42
CA SER A 154 2.06 -9.46 -12.23
C SER A 154 2.89 -8.56 -11.32
N GLY A 155 4.20 -8.62 -11.48
CA GLY A 155 5.10 -7.70 -10.79
C GLY A 155 5.38 -6.47 -11.62
N ALA A 156 4.59 -6.19 -12.65
CA ALA A 156 4.79 -5.05 -13.51
C ALA A 156 3.70 -4.02 -13.30
N ASP A 157 4.06 -2.79 -13.56
CA ASP A 157 3.12 -1.68 -13.53
C ASP A 157 2.17 -1.81 -14.71
N HIS A 158 0.89 -1.67 -14.44
CA HIS A 158 -0.15 -1.65 -15.45
C HIS A 158 -0.84 -0.30 -15.43
N ASP A 159 -1.15 0.19 -16.61
CA ASP A 159 -2.00 1.35 -16.74
C ASP A 159 -3.44 0.87 -16.82
N ASN A 160 -4.12 0.88 -15.69
CA ASN A 160 -5.51 0.44 -15.58
C ASN A 160 -6.41 1.63 -15.33
N SER A 161 -6.29 2.61 -16.18
CA SER A 161 -7.11 3.80 -16.10
C SER A 161 -8.59 3.41 -16.06
N GLY A 162 -9.24 3.78 -14.98
CA GLY A 162 -10.64 3.44 -14.81
C GLY A 162 -10.90 2.19 -13.97
N ASP A 163 -9.87 1.47 -13.57
CA ASP A 163 -10.05 0.42 -12.59
C ASP A 163 -10.56 1.04 -11.30
N ASP A 164 -11.44 0.33 -10.65
CA ASP A 164 -12.09 0.82 -9.47
C ASP A 164 -11.94 -0.20 -8.37
N GLU A 165 -11.00 0.03 -7.52
CA GLU A 165 -10.70 -0.86 -6.42
C GLU A 165 -11.20 -0.28 -5.10
#